data_cb8e386f4251b5ecd413cb4ad6887f0d
#
_entry.id   cb8e386f4251b5ecd413cb4ad6887f0d
#
_cell.length_a   1.000
_cell.length_b   1.000
_cell.length_c   1.000
_cell.angle_alpha   90.00
_cell.angle_beta   90.00
_cell.angle_gamma   90.00
#
_symmetry.space_group_name_H-M   'P 1'
#
loop_
_entity.id
_entity.type
_entity.pdbx_description
1 polymer ?
#
loop_
_entity_poly.entity_id
_entity_poly.type
_entity_poly.pdbx_seq_one_letter_code
_entity_poly.pdbx_strand_id
1 'polypeptide(L)'
;GGNSRKVGVAGHDAGGQLANCLAFIARDRGDVQISAQALFGPMLDPSLTRLGDEKRLGSDITARECAACYRAYLPQASQRMHPYAAPLESSRLAGLPATLIATAQNDVLHVEAEKYASSLIDAGVLTQVVRYPAVSHAALADHPPALQEAVRFFQWRFDARAHR
;
A
#
# COMPACT_ATOMS: atom_id res chain seq x y z
N GLY A 1 -1.12 26.60 -8.42
CA GLY A 1 -1.84 26.00 -7.33
C GLY A 1 -2.50 24.70 -7.76
N GLY A 2 -2.39 23.66 -6.92
CA GLY A 2 -3.04 22.38 -7.18
C GLY A 2 -4.55 22.44 -6.91
N ASN A 3 -5.29 21.49 -7.49
CA ASN A 3 -6.71 21.33 -7.21
C ASN A 3 -6.88 20.45 -5.95
N SER A 4 -7.36 21.03 -4.85
CA SER A 4 -7.57 20.31 -3.57
C SER A 4 -8.56 19.13 -3.65
N ARG A 5 -9.34 19.03 -4.72
CA ARG A 5 -10.25 17.91 -4.98
C ARG A 5 -9.58 16.72 -5.70
N LYS A 6 -8.34 16.91 -6.19
CA LYS A 6 -7.57 15.94 -6.96
C LYS A 6 -6.25 15.63 -6.23
N VAL A 7 -6.35 15.09 -5.02
CA VAL A 7 -5.19 14.70 -4.21
C VAL A 7 -5.05 13.19 -4.26
N GLY A 8 -3.87 12.72 -4.62
CA GLY A 8 -3.47 11.33 -4.55
C GLY A 8 -2.23 11.16 -3.69
N VAL A 9 -2.05 9.99 -3.13
CA VAL A 9 -0.84 9.61 -2.38
C VAL A 9 -0.26 8.34 -2.97
N ALA A 10 1.07 8.25 -2.96
CA ALA A 10 1.77 7.05 -3.42
C ALA A 10 3.00 6.80 -2.56
N GLY A 11 3.43 5.54 -2.48
CA GLY A 11 4.64 5.19 -1.78
C GLY A 11 5.09 3.77 -2.05
N HIS A 12 6.38 3.53 -1.84
CA HIS A 12 7.05 2.24 -1.97
C HIS A 12 7.54 1.77 -0.60
N ASP A 13 7.43 0.48 -0.29
CA ASP A 13 7.91 -0.16 0.93
C ASP A 13 7.31 0.52 2.20
N ALA A 14 8.14 1.05 3.08
CA ALA A 14 7.73 1.85 4.23
C ALA A 14 6.98 3.13 3.80
N GLY A 15 7.33 3.72 2.65
CA GLY A 15 6.59 4.82 2.05
C GLY A 15 5.18 4.43 1.63
N GLY A 16 4.97 3.19 1.21
CA GLY A 16 3.64 2.62 0.96
C GLY A 16 2.82 2.51 2.24
N GLN A 17 3.43 2.09 3.33
CA GLN A 17 2.79 2.07 4.65
C GLN A 17 2.40 3.49 5.09
N LEU A 18 3.28 4.47 4.92
CA LEU A 18 3.00 5.88 5.25
C LEU A 18 1.87 6.47 4.40
N ALA A 19 1.85 6.19 3.10
CA ALA A 19 0.78 6.64 2.19
C ALA A 19 -0.58 6.08 2.64
N ASN A 20 -0.63 4.80 2.98
CA ASN A 20 -1.84 4.16 3.48
C ASN A 20 -2.26 4.70 4.85
N CYS A 21 -1.31 4.98 5.74
CA CYS A 21 -1.56 5.64 7.03
C CYS A 21 -2.19 7.03 6.83
N LEU A 22 -1.69 7.83 5.91
CA LEU A 22 -2.27 9.13 5.54
C LEU A 22 -3.70 8.98 5.03
N ALA A 23 -3.99 7.94 4.24
CA ALA A 23 -5.35 7.66 3.76
C ALA A 23 -6.33 7.36 4.92
N PHE A 24 -5.91 6.60 5.92
CA PHE A 24 -6.68 6.36 7.14
C PHE A 24 -6.94 7.66 7.92
N ILE A 25 -5.89 8.44 8.15
CA ILE A 25 -5.99 9.72 8.90
C ILE A 25 -6.92 10.69 8.18
N ALA A 26 -6.77 10.86 6.87
CA ALA A 26 -7.59 11.76 6.09
C ALA A 26 -9.08 11.36 6.12
N ARG A 27 -9.39 10.06 6.02
CA ARG A 27 -10.75 9.55 6.16
C ARG A 27 -11.31 9.82 7.55
N ASP A 28 -10.54 9.51 8.60
CA ASP A 28 -11.01 9.56 9.98
C ASP A 28 -11.18 11.02 10.47
N ARG A 29 -10.33 11.92 10.01
CA ARG A 29 -10.41 13.36 10.35
C ARG A 29 -11.39 14.13 9.47
N GLY A 30 -11.54 13.74 8.23
CA GLY A 30 -12.45 14.39 7.28
C GLY A 30 -12.03 15.79 6.80
N ASP A 31 -10.83 16.25 7.16
CA ASP A 31 -10.31 17.59 6.81
C ASP A 31 -9.64 17.63 5.44
N VAL A 32 -9.13 16.50 4.98
CA VAL A 32 -8.51 16.34 3.65
C VAL A 32 -9.12 15.15 2.94
N GLN A 33 -9.47 15.33 1.66
CA GLN A 33 -9.99 14.25 0.85
C GLN A 33 -8.90 13.69 -0.07
N ILE A 34 -8.44 12.47 0.21
CA ILE A 34 -7.58 11.72 -0.70
C ILE A 34 -8.47 10.99 -1.72
N SER A 35 -8.23 11.23 -2.99
CA SER A 35 -9.03 10.67 -4.09
C SER A 35 -8.62 9.27 -4.48
N ALA A 36 -7.34 8.97 -4.37
CA ALA A 36 -6.74 7.68 -4.70
C ALA A 36 -5.40 7.51 -4.02
N GLN A 37 -5.00 6.26 -3.84
CA GLN A 37 -3.65 5.89 -3.39
C GLN A 37 -3.04 4.81 -4.28
N ALA A 38 -1.72 4.85 -4.46
CA ALA A 38 -0.95 3.82 -5.14
C ALA A 38 0.16 3.31 -4.22
N LEU A 39 0.12 2.03 -3.90
CA LEU A 39 1.02 1.36 -2.96
C LEU A 39 1.89 0.36 -3.72
N PHE A 40 3.21 0.55 -3.67
CA PHE A 40 4.20 -0.28 -4.36
C PHE A 40 4.94 -1.14 -3.33
N GLY A 41 4.73 -2.44 -3.32
CA GLY A 41 5.34 -3.35 -2.35
C GLY A 41 5.22 -2.86 -0.91
N PRO A 42 4.01 -2.51 -0.43
CA PRO A 42 3.85 -1.84 0.86
C PRO A 42 4.10 -2.80 2.03
N MET A 43 4.62 -2.25 3.13
CA MET A 43 4.66 -2.92 4.42
C MET A 43 3.33 -2.68 5.16
N LEU A 44 2.59 -3.73 5.48
CA LEU A 44 1.21 -3.61 5.97
C LEU A 44 0.94 -4.40 7.26
N ASP A 45 1.88 -5.23 7.70
CA ASP A 45 1.72 -6.08 8.87
C ASP A 45 3.01 -6.16 9.69
N PRO A 46 3.12 -5.42 10.81
CA PRO A 46 4.29 -5.48 11.69
C PRO A 46 4.51 -6.84 12.36
N SER A 47 3.51 -7.73 12.37
CA SER A 47 3.66 -9.09 12.89
C SER A 47 4.53 -9.98 12.01
N LEU A 48 4.63 -9.65 10.72
CA LEU A 48 5.40 -10.37 9.70
C LEU A 48 5.00 -11.84 9.54
N THR A 49 3.76 -12.17 9.91
CA THR A 49 3.27 -13.57 9.91
C THR A 49 2.76 -14.03 8.53
N ARG A 50 2.63 -13.10 7.58
CA ARG A 50 2.07 -13.36 6.23
C ARG A 50 3.05 -13.05 5.11
N LEU A 51 4.34 -13.09 5.39
CA LEU A 51 5.37 -12.92 4.37
C LEU A 51 5.49 -14.18 3.51
N GLY A 52 5.93 -13.99 2.26
CA GLY A 52 6.30 -15.10 1.39
C GLY A 52 7.59 -15.79 1.81
N ASP A 53 7.85 -16.98 1.28
CA ASP A 53 9.11 -17.71 1.48
C ASP A 53 10.24 -17.02 0.68
N GLU A 54 11.25 -16.50 1.39
CA GLU A 54 12.36 -15.74 0.82
C GLU A 54 13.13 -16.52 -0.24
N LYS A 55 13.44 -17.80 0.04
CA LYS A 55 14.24 -18.65 -0.85
C LYS A 55 13.43 -19.02 -2.10
N ARG A 56 12.17 -19.41 -1.91
CA ARG A 56 11.28 -19.81 -2.99
C ARG A 56 11.02 -18.66 -3.96
N LEU A 57 10.90 -17.43 -3.44
CA LEU A 57 10.64 -16.25 -4.24
C LEU A 57 11.90 -15.63 -4.82
N GLY A 58 13.09 -15.98 -4.32
CA GLY A 58 14.32 -15.28 -4.66
C GLY A 58 14.25 -13.80 -4.28
N SER A 59 13.69 -13.52 -3.10
CA SER A 59 13.43 -12.16 -2.65
C SER A 59 14.73 -11.42 -2.34
N ASP A 60 14.82 -10.18 -2.76
CA ASP A 60 15.93 -9.25 -2.47
C ASP A 60 15.79 -8.59 -1.09
N ILE A 61 14.66 -8.78 -0.41
CA ILE A 61 14.46 -8.39 0.99
C ILE A 61 14.05 -9.61 1.83
N THR A 62 14.34 -9.52 3.12
CA THR A 62 14.12 -10.61 4.08
C THR A 62 13.13 -10.19 5.18
N ALA A 63 12.51 -11.18 5.83
CA ALA A 63 11.69 -10.95 7.02
C ALA A 63 12.50 -10.24 8.13
N ARG A 64 13.79 -10.56 8.25
CA ARG A 64 14.70 -9.93 9.22
C ARG A 64 14.88 -8.45 8.97
N GLU A 65 15.05 -8.04 7.71
CA GLU A 65 15.16 -6.64 7.31
C GLU A 65 13.83 -5.90 7.56
N CYS A 66 12.70 -6.48 7.19
CA CYS A 66 11.38 -5.94 7.51
C CYS A 66 11.22 -5.73 9.02
N ALA A 67 11.60 -6.72 9.82
CA ALA A 67 11.55 -6.61 11.28
C ALA A 67 12.44 -5.50 11.82
N ALA A 68 13.63 -5.30 11.25
CA ALA A 68 14.52 -4.21 11.62
C ALA A 68 13.91 -2.83 11.29
N CYS A 69 13.29 -2.69 10.12
CA CYS A 69 12.57 -1.48 9.73
C CYS A 69 11.44 -1.16 10.72
N TYR A 70 10.62 -2.13 11.08
CA TYR A 70 9.54 -1.91 12.05
C TYR A 70 10.05 -1.55 13.45
N ARG A 71 11.14 -2.16 13.90
CA ARG A 71 11.75 -1.78 15.20
C ARG A 71 12.28 -0.36 15.21
N ALA A 72 12.86 0.08 14.11
CA ALA A 72 13.35 1.45 13.96
C ALA A 72 12.21 2.49 13.88
N TYR A 73 11.17 2.17 13.12
CA TYR A 73 10.03 3.06 12.88
C TYR A 73 9.03 3.08 14.04
N LEU A 74 8.72 1.91 14.61
CA LEU A 74 7.76 1.71 15.69
C LEU A 74 8.43 0.95 16.85
N PRO A 75 9.26 1.61 17.67
CA PRO A 75 10.07 0.93 18.69
C PRO A 75 9.23 0.26 19.77
N GLN A 76 8.06 0.81 20.09
CA GLN A 76 7.17 0.22 21.09
C GLN A 76 6.21 -0.80 20.47
N ALA A 77 6.01 -1.94 21.16
CA ALA A 77 5.11 -2.99 20.68
C ALA A 77 3.66 -2.50 20.50
N SER A 78 3.18 -1.63 21.39
CA SER A 78 1.85 -1.03 21.31
C SER A 78 1.63 -0.21 20.05
N GLN A 79 2.66 0.48 19.55
CA GLN A 79 2.59 1.24 18.30
C GLN A 79 2.38 0.32 17.09
N ARG A 80 3.01 -0.87 17.10
CA ARG A 80 2.88 -1.86 16.03
C ARG A 80 1.51 -2.50 15.94
N MET A 81 0.73 -2.45 17.01
CA MET A 81 -0.65 -2.96 17.05
C MET A 81 -1.68 -1.91 16.63
N HIS A 82 -1.28 -0.66 16.46
CA HIS A 82 -2.20 0.39 16.06
C HIS A 82 -2.73 0.14 14.63
N PRO A 83 -4.04 0.33 14.36
CA PRO A 83 -4.64 0.09 13.03
C PRO A 83 -3.95 0.83 11.87
N TYR A 84 -3.38 1.99 12.11
CA TYR A 84 -2.63 2.74 11.10
C TYR A 84 -1.28 2.08 10.75
N ALA A 85 -0.68 1.39 11.71
CA ALA A 85 0.58 0.67 11.50
C ALA A 85 0.36 -0.76 10.99
N ALA A 86 -0.76 -1.38 11.37
CA ALA A 86 -1.15 -2.74 11.01
C ALA A 86 -2.49 -2.76 10.24
N PRO A 87 -2.57 -2.15 9.06
CA PRO A 87 -3.82 -2.04 8.31
C PRO A 87 -4.37 -3.39 7.85
N LEU A 88 -3.52 -4.40 7.69
CA LEU A 88 -3.94 -5.74 7.31
C LEU A 88 -4.85 -6.41 8.35
N GLU A 89 -4.69 -6.06 9.64
CA GLU A 89 -5.53 -6.55 10.73
C GLU A 89 -6.73 -5.63 11.03
N SER A 90 -6.84 -4.51 10.34
CA SER A 90 -7.94 -3.57 10.58
C SER A 90 -9.27 -4.09 10.04
N SER A 91 -10.30 -4.04 10.85
CA SER A 91 -11.70 -4.24 10.42
C SER A 91 -12.34 -2.97 9.83
N ARG A 92 -11.66 -1.83 9.88
CA ARG A 92 -12.20 -0.52 9.52
C ARG A 92 -11.63 0.00 8.21
N LEU A 93 -11.76 -0.78 7.13
CA LEU A 93 -11.25 -0.44 5.80
C LEU A 93 -12.26 0.34 4.94
N ALA A 94 -13.54 0.26 5.25
CA ALA A 94 -14.57 0.97 4.50
C ALA A 94 -14.30 2.49 4.46
N GLY A 95 -14.58 3.11 3.32
CA GLY A 95 -14.39 4.55 3.13
C GLY A 95 -12.95 4.98 2.82
N LEU A 96 -11.99 4.07 2.75
CA LEU A 96 -10.66 4.36 2.23
C LEU A 96 -10.74 4.77 0.75
N PRO A 97 -9.78 5.56 0.25
CA PRO A 97 -9.77 5.98 -1.14
C PRO A 97 -9.58 4.80 -2.09
N ALA A 98 -9.94 4.98 -3.35
CA ALA A 98 -9.61 4.03 -4.40
C ALA A 98 -8.12 3.70 -4.37
N THR A 99 -7.78 2.42 -4.41
CA THR A 99 -6.43 1.92 -4.13
C THR A 99 -5.90 1.07 -5.28
N LEU A 100 -4.70 1.42 -5.76
CA LEU A 100 -3.87 0.55 -6.59
C LEU A 100 -2.79 -0.08 -5.72
N ILE A 101 -2.64 -1.40 -5.79
CA ILE A 101 -1.54 -2.12 -5.16
C ILE A 101 -0.71 -2.78 -6.27
N ALA A 102 0.55 -2.35 -6.38
CA ALA A 102 1.54 -2.96 -7.27
C ALA A 102 2.45 -3.85 -6.43
N THR A 103 2.62 -5.11 -6.84
CA THR A 103 3.47 -6.07 -6.17
C THR A 103 4.52 -6.64 -7.13
N ALA A 104 5.64 -7.09 -6.58
CA ALA A 104 6.70 -7.75 -7.30
C ALA A 104 6.65 -9.26 -7.01
N GLN A 105 6.80 -10.09 -8.03
CA GLN A 105 6.78 -11.54 -7.84
C GLN A 105 7.92 -12.03 -6.95
N ASN A 106 9.09 -11.40 -7.02
CA ASN A 106 10.28 -11.74 -6.25
C ASN A 106 10.39 -10.87 -4.98
N ASP A 107 9.28 -10.76 -4.24
CA ASP A 107 9.18 -9.94 -3.03
C ASP A 107 8.36 -10.67 -1.97
N VAL A 108 8.89 -10.85 -0.78
CA VAL A 108 8.18 -11.50 0.34
C VAL A 108 6.92 -10.73 0.75
N LEU A 109 6.88 -9.42 0.51
CA LEU A 109 5.75 -8.54 0.85
C LEU A 109 4.54 -8.71 -0.08
N HIS A 110 4.69 -9.37 -1.25
CA HIS A 110 3.56 -9.50 -2.18
C HIS A 110 2.39 -10.27 -1.55
N VAL A 111 2.67 -11.23 -0.68
CA VAL A 111 1.64 -12.07 -0.05
C VAL A 111 0.72 -11.25 0.84
N GLU A 112 1.29 -10.45 1.74
CA GLU A 112 0.49 -9.58 2.62
C GLU A 112 -0.20 -8.45 1.85
N ALA A 113 0.46 -7.88 0.84
CA ALA A 113 -0.11 -6.81 0.02
C ALA A 113 -1.34 -7.28 -0.77
N GLU A 114 -1.29 -8.47 -1.33
CA GLU A 114 -2.42 -9.06 -2.07
C GLU A 114 -3.56 -9.48 -1.14
N LYS A 115 -3.23 -9.93 0.08
CA LYS A 115 -4.24 -10.17 1.13
C LYS A 115 -4.94 -8.88 1.52
N TYR A 116 -4.20 -7.79 1.65
CA TYR A 116 -4.76 -6.48 1.93
C TYR A 116 -5.69 -6.00 0.81
N ALA A 117 -5.30 -6.19 -0.46
CA ALA A 117 -6.17 -5.88 -1.60
C ALA A 117 -7.51 -6.61 -1.51
N SER A 118 -7.49 -7.90 -1.19
CA SER A 118 -8.72 -8.68 -0.97
C SER A 118 -9.59 -8.09 0.14
N SER A 119 -8.98 -7.73 1.26
CA SER A 119 -9.70 -7.13 2.40
C SER A 119 -10.31 -5.76 2.05
N LEU A 120 -9.63 -4.96 1.25
CA LEU A 120 -10.16 -3.68 0.74
C LEU A 120 -11.37 -3.90 -0.17
N ILE A 121 -11.31 -4.88 -1.07
CA ILE A 121 -12.41 -5.25 -1.97
C ILE A 121 -13.63 -5.69 -1.14
N ASP A 122 -13.42 -6.55 -0.15
CA ASP A 122 -14.48 -7.03 0.74
C ASP A 122 -15.14 -5.90 1.54
N ALA A 123 -14.37 -4.85 1.84
CA ALA A 123 -14.87 -3.64 2.52
C ALA A 123 -15.54 -2.62 1.56
N GLY A 124 -15.68 -2.95 0.28
CA GLY A 124 -16.30 -2.08 -0.72
C GLY A 124 -15.39 -0.96 -1.24
N VAL A 125 -14.08 -1.04 -0.99
CA VAL A 125 -13.10 -0.09 -1.53
C VAL A 125 -12.76 -0.49 -2.96
N LEU A 126 -12.86 0.46 -3.90
CA LEU A 126 -12.44 0.23 -5.27
C LEU A 126 -10.93 -0.03 -5.30
N THR A 127 -10.54 -1.23 -5.69
CA THR A 127 -9.16 -1.71 -5.58
C THR A 127 -8.73 -2.39 -6.87
N GLN A 128 -7.52 -2.04 -7.31
CA GLN A 128 -6.82 -2.72 -8.40
C GLN A 128 -5.52 -3.28 -7.84
N VAL A 129 -5.21 -4.54 -8.15
CA VAL A 129 -3.95 -5.18 -7.77
C VAL A 129 -3.27 -5.76 -8.99
N VAL A 130 -1.96 -5.52 -9.10
CA VAL A 130 -1.15 -6.02 -10.22
C VAL A 130 0.16 -6.60 -9.65
N ARG A 131 0.44 -7.87 -9.96
CA ARG A 131 1.73 -8.49 -9.66
C ARG A 131 2.59 -8.48 -10.92
N TYR A 132 3.79 -7.93 -10.82
CA TYR A 132 4.74 -7.86 -11.92
C TYR A 132 5.68 -9.06 -11.89
N PRO A 133 5.69 -9.90 -12.95
CA PRO A 133 6.54 -11.09 -13.01
C PRO A 133 8.01 -10.71 -13.15
N ALA A 134 8.90 -11.51 -12.56
CA ALA A 134 10.35 -11.35 -12.62
C ALA A 134 10.88 -9.98 -12.12
N VAL A 135 10.14 -9.32 -11.25
CA VAL A 135 10.51 -8.05 -10.63
C VAL A 135 10.80 -8.28 -9.15
N SER A 136 11.87 -7.68 -8.65
CA SER A 136 12.24 -7.67 -7.23
C SER A 136 11.57 -6.52 -6.49
N HIS A 137 11.63 -6.54 -5.15
CA HIS A 137 11.11 -5.46 -4.32
C HIS A 137 11.75 -4.11 -4.66
N ALA A 138 13.08 -4.05 -4.72
CA ALA A 138 13.80 -2.81 -5.02
C ALA A 138 13.49 -2.31 -6.44
N ALA A 139 13.47 -3.20 -7.43
CA ALA A 139 13.21 -2.84 -8.82
C ALA A 139 11.79 -2.31 -9.06
N LEU A 140 10.84 -2.65 -8.19
CA LEU A 140 9.45 -2.19 -8.32
C LEU A 140 9.32 -0.67 -8.18
N ALA A 141 10.20 -0.03 -7.41
CA ALA A 141 10.16 1.41 -7.13
C ALA A 141 10.28 2.28 -8.40
N ASP A 142 11.01 1.80 -9.40
CA ASP A 142 11.23 2.51 -10.67
C ASP A 142 10.84 1.66 -11.90
N HIS A 143 10.05 0.61 -11.71
CA HIS A 143 9.56 -0.26 -12.77
C HIS A 143 8.59 0.49 -13.70
N PRO A 144 8.97 0.76 -14.96
CA PRO A 144 8.17 1.62 -15.83
C PRO A 144 6.71 1.16 -16.02
N PRO A 145 6.41 -0.15 -16.21
CA PRO A 145 5.02 -0.59 -16.32
C PRO A 145 4.19 -0.29 -15.07
N ALA A 146 4.77 -0.44 -13.86
CA ALA A 146 4.08 -0.16 -12.61
C ALA A 146 3.80 1.34 -12.44
N LEU A 147 4.78 2.18 -12.76
CA LEU A 147 4.64 3.64 -12.71
C LEU A 147 3.58 4.14 -13.72
N GLN A 148 3.59 3.60 -14.94
CA GLN A 148 2.59 3.94 -15.97
C GLN A 148 1.18 3.52 -15.53
N GLU A 149 1.04 2.37 -14.89
CA GLU A 149 -0.25 1.91 -14.36
C GLU A 149 -0.75 2.83 -13.26
N ALA A 150 0.11 3.28 -12.37
CA ALA A 150 -0.24 4.24 -11.33
C ALA A 150 -0.69 5.58 -11.92
N VAL A 151 0.01 6.08 -12.93
CA VAL A 151 -0.40 7.33 -13.63
C VAL A 151 -1.78 7.17 -14.24
N ARG A 152 -2.04 6.07 -14.97
CA ARG A 152 -3.36 5.80 -15.55
C ARG A 152 -4.46 5.71 -14.49
N PHE A 153 -4.17 5.03 -13.39
CA PHE A 153 -5.09 4.90 -12.26
C PHE A 153 -5.45 6.26 -11.65
N PHE A 154 -4.47 7.12 -11.39
CA PHE A 154 -4.72 8.47 -10.87
C PHE A 154 -5.50 9.34 -11.87
N GLN A 155 -5.12 9.32 -13.15
CA GLN A 155 -5.83 10.07 -14.19
C GLN A 155 -7.30 9.66 -14.23
N TRP A 156 -7.57 8.37 -14.31
CA TRP A 156 -8.93 7.84 -14.31
C TRP A 156 -9.73 8.29 -13.07
N ARG A 157 -9.13 8.23 -11.90
CA ARG A 157 -9.80 8.64 -10.65
C ARG A 157 -10.04 10.13 -10.55
N PHE A 158 -9.11 10.92 -11.04
CA PHE A 158 -9.25 12.37 -11.06
C PHE A 158 -10.30 12.85 -12.09
N ASP A 159 -10.38 12.19 -13.24
CA ASP A 159 -11.36 12.51 -14.28
C ASP A 159 -12.78 12.07 -13.87
N ALA A 160 -12.92 10.88 -13.29
CA ALA A 160 -14.21 10.39 -12.79
C ALA A 160 -14.86 11.32 -11.75
N ARG A 161 -14.07 12.12 -11.01
CA ARG A 161 -14.57 13.12 -10.05
C ARG A 161 -14.83 14.50 -10.64
N ALA A 162 -14.35 14.78 -11.84
CA ALA A 162 -14.62 16.04 -12.53
C ALA A 162 -16.06 16.10 -13.07
N HIS A 163 -16.74 14.96 -13.17
CA HIS A 163 -18.09 14.82 -13.72
C HIS A 163 -19.18 14.58 -12.66
N ARG A 164 -18.85 14.75 -11.38
CA ARG A 164 -19.80 14.77 -10.26
C ARG A 164 -19.76 16.13 -9.58
#